data_9b276946db64c42c4afd366cf3be59cb
#
_entry.id   9b276946db64c42c4afd366cf3be59cb
#
_cell.length_a   1.000
_cell.length_b   1.000
_cell.length_c   1.000
_cell.angle_alpha   90.00
_cell.angle_beta   90.00
_cell.angle_gamma   90.00
#
_symmetry.space_group_name_H-M   'P 1'
#
loop_
_entity.id
_entity.type
_entity.pdbx_description
1 polymer ?
#
loop_
_entity_poly.entity_id
_entity_poly.type
_entity_poly.pdbx_seq_one_letter_code
_entity_poly.pdbx_strand_id
1 'polypeptide(L)'
;LRLAGVLEPRLRERGLDALYRDVDGPLLPVLARMEARGIRVDVARLAAMSGEMAEALDRTRREIHALAGVAFNVDSPKQLREVLFEKLGLAPGRKTAKSRVASTDAATLEDLAAEHAVARLVLEYRELAKLKGTYVDALPRLVHPETGRVHTSYHPTGAATGRLSSSDPNLQNIPARTPAGRRIRSAFVPADGCVFLASDYSQVELRVLAHLCGDPELTAAFRAGEDVHRLT
;
A
#
# COMPACT_ATOMS: atom_id res chain seq x y z
N LEU A 1 -33.88 -9.83 -2.19
CA LEU A 1 -34.72 -10.44 -3.23
C LEU A 1 -35.39 -9.41 -4.16
N ARG A 2 -35.96 -8.27 -3.67
CA ARG A 2 -36.59 -7.25 -4.54
C ARG A 2 -35.57 -6.56 -5.48
N LEU A 3 -34.33 -6.34 -5.06
CA LEU A 3 -33.31 -5.73 -5.88
C LEU A 3 -32.84 -6.64 -7.02
N ALA A 4 -32.76 -7.95 -6.82
CA ALA A 4 -32.33 -8.89 -7.84
C ALA A 4 -33.24 -8.81 -9.09
N GLY A 5 -34.57 -8.82 -8.91
CA GLY A 5 -35.50 -8.71 -10.01
C GLY A 5 -35.41 -7.42 -10.84
N VAL A 6 -34.83 -6.35 -10.25
CA VAL A 6 -34.57 -5.07 -10.95
C VAL A 6 -33.21 -5.04 -11.60
N LEU A 7 -32.19 -5.61 -10.95
CA LEU A 7 -30.80 -5.51 -11.38
C LEU A 7 -30.41 -6.56 -12.44
N GLU A 8 -30.95 -7.78 -12.35
CA GLU A 8 -30.64 -8.84 -13.33
C GLU A 8 -30.98 -8.45 -14.78
N PRO A 9 -32.18 -7.88 -15.10
CA PRO A 9 -32.43 -7.40 -16.45
C PRO A 9 -31.41 -6.36 -16.92
N ARG A 10 -31.01 -5.44 -16.06
CA ARG A 10 -30.03 -4.40 -16.38
C ARG A 10 -28.62 -4.98 -16.63
N LEU A 11 -28.24 -6.03 -15.91
CA LEU A 11 -26.97 -6.73 -16.18
C LEU A 11 -26.99 -7.37 -17.56
N ARG A 12 -28.11 -8.00 -17.93
CA ARG A 12 -28.28 -8.60 -19.28
C ARG A 12 -28.23 -7.56 -20.39
N GLU A 13 -28.96 -6.46 -20.24
CA GLU A 13 -28.94 -5.33 -21.18
C GLU A 13 -27.53 -4.79 -21.42
N ARG A 14 -26.66 -4.83 -20.41
CA ARG A 14 -25.26 -4.36 -20.46
C ARG A 14 -24.26 -5.45 -20.82
N GLY A 15 -24.69 -6.66 -21.07
CA GLY A 15 -23.77 -7.80 -21.36
C GLY A 15 -22.91 -8.24 -20.17
N LEU A 16 -23.30 -7.89 -18.95
CA LEU A 16 -22.55 -8.19 -17.71
C LEU A 16 -23.07 -9.43 -16.95
N ASP A 17 -24.11 -10.05 -17.44
CA ASP A 17 -24.78 -11.18 -16.79
C ASP A 17 -23.85 -12.41 -16.63
N ALA A 18 -23.06 -12.73 -17.67
CA ALA A 18 -22.07 -13.81 -17.59
C ALA A 18 -20.96 -13.51 -16.58
N LEU A 19 -20.40 -12.30 -16.61
CA LEU A 19 -19.38 -11.88 -15.63
C LEU A 19 -19.89 -12.02 -14.19
N TYR A 20 -21.10 -11.52 -13.93
CA TYR A 20 -21.68 -11.62 -12.60
C TYR A 20 -21.92 -13.07 -12.17
N ARG A 21 -22.47 -13.90 -13.05
CA ARG A 21 -22.85 -15.28 -12.72
C ARG A 21 -21.67 -16.22 -12.59
N ASP A 22 -20.66 -16.05 -13.46
CA ASP A 22 -19.56 -17.00 -13.59
C ASP A 22 -18.32 -16.59 -12.79
N VAL A 23 -18.19 -15.31 -12.43
CA VAL A 23 -17.02 -14.76 -11.72
C VAL A 23 -17.44 -14.12 -10.39
N ASP A 24 -18.17 -12.99 -10.43
CA ASP A 24 -18.42 -12.19 -9.22
C ASP A 24 -19.33 -12.93 -8.21
N GLY A 25 -20.40 -13.57 -8.67
CA GLY A 25 -21.30 -14.32 -7.82
C GLY A 25 -20.60 -15.45 -7.05
N PRO A 26 -19.87 -16.35 -7.70
CA PRO A 26 -19.07 -17.40 -7.03
C PRO A 26 -17.96 -16.85 -6.12
N LEU A 27 -17.43 -15.66 -6.40
CA LEU A 27 -16.39 -15.02 -5.58
C LEU A 27 -16.93 -14.52 -4.23
N LEU A 28 -18.18 -14.04 -4.18
CA LEU A 28 -18.76 -13.46 -2.96
C LEU A 28 -18.67 -14.38 -1.73
N PRO A 29 -19.08 -15.68 -1.77
CA PRO A 29 -18.97 -16.56 -0.62
C PRO A 29 -17.51 -16.88 -0.25
N VAL A 30 -16.57 -16.76 -1.18
CA VAL A 30 -15.13 -16.92 -0.89
C VAL A 30 -14.65 -15.71 -0.08
N LEU A 31 -14.94 -14.50 -0.53
CA LEU A 31 -14.58 -13.28 0.17
C LEU A 31 -15.24 -13.20 1.55
N ALA A 32 -16.51 -13.53 1.66
CA ALA A 32 -17.21 -13.56 2.95
C ALA A 32 -16.55 -14.51 3.95
N ARG A 33 -16.09 -15.69 3.53
CA ARG A 33 -15.33 -16.61 4.39
C ARG A 33 -13.95 -16.05 4.76
N MET A 34 -13.28 -15.35 3.86
CA MET A 34 -11.98 -14.72 4.15
C MET A 34 -12.15 -13.61 5.18
N GLU A 35 -13.14 -12.74 5.01
CA GLU A 35 -13.49 -11.68 5.95
C GLU A 35 -13.86 -12.23 7.33
N ALA A 36 -14.74 -13.22 7.37
CA ALA A 36 -15.16 -13.87 8.63
C ALA A 36 -14.00 -14.58 9.35
N ARG A 37 -13.06 -15.17 8.59
CA ARG A 37 -11.88 -15.82 9.19
C ARG A 37 -10.89 -14.80 9.74
N GLY A 38 -10.67 -13.67 9.08
CA GLY A 38 -9.67 -12.68 9.44
C GLY A 38 -8.24 -13.25 9.51
N ILE A 39 -7.30 -12.41 9.95
CA ILE A 39 -5.89 -12.76 10.07
C ILE A 39 -5.36 -12.38 11.46
N ARG A 40 -4.52 -13.22 12.05
CA ARG A 40 -3.90 -12.99 13.36
C ARG A 40 -2.68 -12.09 13.21
N VAL A 41 -2.51 -11.17 14.17
CA VAL A 41 -1.32 -10.32 14.28
C VAL A 41 -0.67 -10.48 15.65
N ASP A 42 0.65 -10.42 15.67
CA ASP A 42 1.45 -10.38 16.90
C ASP A 42 1.45 -8.95 17.45
N VAL A 43 0.53 -8.69 18.37
CA VAL A 43 0.35 -7.38 19.00
C VAL A 43 1.58 -6.95 19.80
N ALA A 44 2.26 -7.89 20.47
CA ALA A 44 3.45 -7.60 21.26
C ALA A 44 4.60 -7.13 20.34
N ARG A 45 4.80 -7.81 19.23
CA ARG A 45 5.77 -7.41 18.21
C ARG A 45 5.45 -6.03 17.63
N LEU A 46 4.19 -5.75 17.30
CA LEU A 46 3.79 -4.42 16.81
C LEU A 46 4.02 -3.33 17.86
N ALA A 47 3.75 -3.60 19.14
CA ALA A 47 4.03 -2.65 20.23
C ALA A 47 5.52 -2.34 20.36
N ALA A 48 6.38 -3.36 20.31
CA ALA A 48 7.84 -3.17 20.31
C ALA A 48 8.29 -2.32 19.12
N MET A 49 7.80 -2.65 17.92
CA MET A 49 8.09 -1.87 16.69
C MET A 49 7.62 -0.42 16.80
N SER A 50 6.47 -0.17 17.43
CA SER A 50 5.96 1.18 17.65
C SER A 50 6.93 2.04 18.48
N GLY A 51 7.51 1.47 19.55
CA GLY A 51 8.52 2.13 20.36
C GLY A 51 9.78 2.47 19.56
N GLU A 52 10.35 1.48 18.88
CA GLU A 52 11.55 1.66 18.04
C GLU A 52 11.34 2.72 16.93
N MET A 53 10.17 2.68 16.29
CA MET A 53 9.83 3.67 15.24
C MET A 53 9.63 5.07 15.82
N ALA A 54 9.07 5.20 17.03
CA ALA A 54 8.94 6.49 17.69
C ALA A 54 10.32 7.11 17.99
N GLU A 55 11.26 6.32 18.52
CA GLU A 55 12.64 6.77 18.75
C GLU A 55 13.35 7.17 17.45
N ALA A 56 13.15 6.39 16.38
CA ALA A 56 13.72 6.72 15.08
C ALA A 56 13.16 8.04 14.52
N LEU A 57 11.83 8.23 14.58
CA LEU A 57 11.18 9.48 14.19
C LEU A 57 11.70 10.68 14.99
N ASP A 58 11.91 10.51 16.31
CA ASP A 58 12.45 11.58 17.16
C ASP A 58 13.90 11.92 16.82
N ARG A 59 14.72 10.91 16.47
CA ARG A 59 16.10 11.16 15.99
C ARG A 59 16.07 11.91 14.66
N THR A 60 15.36 11.42 13.66
CA THR A 60 15.26 12.05 12.33
C THR A 60 14.70 13.47 12.43
N ARG A 61 13.69 13.70 13.27
CA ARG A 61 13.15 15.04 13.50
C ARG A 61 14.20 16.00 14.06
N ARG A 62 15.02 15.58 15.03
CA ARG A 62 16.11 16.41 15.57
C ARG A 62 17.15 16.73 14.52
N GLU A 63 17.50 15.78 13.66
CA GLU A 63 18.42 15.99 12.54
C GLU A 63 17.86 17.00 11.52
N ILE A 64 16.57 16.87 11.17
CA ILE A 64 15.87 17.82 10.30
C ILE A 64 15.94 19.22 10.90
N HIS A 65 15.64 19.37 12.20
CA HIS A 65 15.68 20.67 12.90
C HIS A 65 17.10 21.25 12.94
N ALA A 66 18.11 20.41 13.14
CA ALA A 66 19.51 20.82 13.13
C ALA A 66 19.94 21.36 11.78
N LEU A 67 19.59 20.66 10.69
CA LEU A 67 19.87 21.11 9.32
C LEU A 67 19.06 22.36 8.93
N ALA A 68 17.83 22.48 9.40
CA ALA A 68 16.98 23.63 9.16
C ALA A 68 17.37 24.86 9.98
N GLY A 69 18.14 24.69 11.06
CA GLY A 69 18.48 25.73 12.02
C GLY A 69 17.26 26.32 12.75
N VAL A 70 16.14 25.58 12.80
CA VAL A 70 14.90 25.97 13.47
C VAL A 70 14.04 24.76 13.80
N ALA A 71 13.36 24.79 14.94
CA ALA A 71 12.34 23.81 15.28
C ALA A 71 11.01 24.16 14.58
N PHE A 72 10.36 23.16 13.98
CA PHE A 72 9.07 23.31 13.33
C PHE A 72 8.32 21.97 13.31
N ASN A 73 7.04 22.00 12.97
CA ASN A 73 6.28 20.76 12.79
C ASN A 73 6.54 20.18 11.40
N VAL A 74 7.33 19.07 11.33
CA VAL A 74 7.70 18.36 10.09
C VAL A 74 6.47 17.80 9.37
N ASP A 75 5.40 17.47 10.11
CA ASP A 75 4.14 16.97 9.55
C ASP A 75 3.26 18.06 8.96
N SER A 76 3.61 19.35 9.17
CA SER A 76 2.88 20.48 8.61
C SER A 76 3.42 20.84 7.22
N PRO A 77 2.67 20.61 6.12
CA PRO A 77 3.12 20.99 4.77
C PRO A 77 3.38 22.50 4.64
N LYS A 78 2.69 23.34 5.43
CA LYS A 78 2.88 24.78 5.44
C LYS A 78 4.24 25.15 6.04
N GLN A 79 4.52 24.68 7.25
CA GLN A 79 5.78 24.98 7.92
C GLN A 79 6.98 24.38 7.19
N LEU A 80 6.84 23.16 6.67
CA LEU A 80 7.89 22.55 5.87
C LEU A 80 8.21 23.36 4.62
N ARG A 81 7.21 23.90 3.93
CA ARG A 81 7.40 24.79 2.77
C ARG A 81 8.14 26.05 3.13
N GLU A 82 7.72 26.74 4.19
CA GLU A 82 8.39 27.95 4.70
C GLU A 82 9.86 27.66 5.02
N VAL A 83 10.14 26.53 5.66
CA VAL A 83 11.53 26.14 5.98
C VAL A 83 12.34 25.80 4.72
N LEU A 84 11.83 24.95 3.83
CA LEU A 84 12.60 24.52 2.66
C LEU A 84 12.84 25.66 1.67
N PHE A 85 11.81 26.43 1.33
CA PHE A 85 11.88 27.37 0.21
C PHE A 85 12.19 28.81 0.64
N GLU A 86 11.70 29.24 1.82
CA GLU A 86 11.91 30.62 2.27
C GLU A 86 13.16 30.74 3.15
N LYS A 87 13.36 29.80 4.09
CA LYS A 87 14.49 29.87 5.02
C LYS A 87 15.78 29.28 4.44
N LEU A 88 15.70 28.07 3.87
CA LEU A 88 16.86 27.38 3.27
C LEU A 88 17.10 27.79 1.82
N GLY A 89 16.17 28.53 1.18
CA GLY A 89 16.33 29.05 -0.17
C GLY A 89 16.37 27.97 -1.25
N LEU A 90 15.82 26.79 -0.99
CA LEU A 90 15.80 25.71 -1.98
C LEU A 90 14.88 26.09 -3.15
N ALA A 91 15.27 25.73 -4.37
CA ALA A 91 14.46 26.04 -5.55
C ALA A 91 13.19 25.18 -5.58
N PRO A 92 11.98 25.75 -5.61
CA PRO A 92 10.74 24.99 -5.68
C PRO A 92 10.57 24.42 -7.08
N GLY A 93 10.64 23.08 -7.23
CA GLY A 93 10.49 22.42 -8.53
C GLY A 93 9.05 22.49 -9.08
N ARG A 94 8.05 22.12 -8.28
CA ARG A 94 6.64 22.03 -8.69
C ARG A 94 5.74 22.92 -7.83
N LYS A 95 4.64 23.39 -8.44
CA LYS A 95 3.58 24.14 -7.73
C LYS A 95 2.33 23.27 -7.60
N THR A 96 1.62 23.41 -6.48
CA THR A 96 0.34 22.73 -6.26
C THR A 96 -0.71 23.21 -7.25
N ALA A 97 -1.52 22.30 -7.80
CA ALA A 97 -2.51 22.63 -8.83
C ALA A 97 -3.58 23.64 -8.37
N LYS A 98 -4.00 23.59 -7.10
CA LYS A 98 -5.07 24.45 -6.56
C LYS A 98 -4.59 25.79 -6.06
N SER A 99 -3.49 25.84 -5.29
CA SER A 99 -3.04 27.07 -4.61
C SER A 99 -1.86 27.75 -5.28
N ARG A 100 -1.27 27.15 -6.32
CA ARG A 100 -0.06 27.60 -7.02
C ARG A 100 1.16 27.89 -6.12
N VAL A 101 1.15 27.37 -4.90
CA VAL A 101 2.30 27.45 -3.99
C VAL A 101 3.26 26.28 -4.23
N ALA A 102 4.51 26.42 -3.82
CA ALA A 102 5.51 25.37 -3.91
C ALA A 102 5.01 24.08 -3.23
N SER A 103 5.09 22.95 -3.94
CA SER A 103 4.68 21.66 -3.40
C SER A 103 5.76 21.08 -2.49
N THR A 104 5.33 20.35 -1.47
CA THR A 104 6.19 19.49 -0.64
C THR A 104 5.75 18.04 -0.75
N ASP A 105 5.19 17.65 -1.92
CA ASP A 105 4.85 16.25 -2.21
C ASP A 105 6.11 15.38 -2.37
N ALA A 106 5.90 14.06 -2.45
CA ALA A 106 7.00 13.11 -2.55
C ALA A 106 7.90 13.40 -3.74
N ALA A 107 7.31 13.66 -4.92
CA ALA A 107 8.09 13.90 -6.14
C ALA A 107 8.98 15.15 -6.04
N THR A 108 8.46 16.26 -5.47
CA THR A 108 9.26 17.46 -5.23
C THR A 108 10.39 17.20 -4.24
N LEU A 109 10.11 16.45 -3.18
CA LEU A 109 11.13 16.11 -2.17
C LEU A 109 12.18 15.11 -2.72
N GLU A 110 11.79 14.18 -3.59
CA GLU A 110 12.71 13.27 -4.29
C GLU A 110 13.67 14.02 -5.19
N ASP A 111 13.16 15.00 -5.98
CA ASP A 111 14.01 15.88 -6.80
C ASP A 111 15.04 16.64 -5.93
N LEU A 112 14.61 17.17 -4.78
CA LEU A 112 15.47 17.90 -3.85
C LEU A 112 16.42 16.99 -3.06
N ALA A 113 16.07 15.73 -2.82
CA ALA A 113 16.84 14.80 -2.00
C ALA A 113 18.20 14.42 -2.63
N ALA A 114 18.32 14.57 -3.96
CA ALA A 114 19.58 14.34 -4.67
C ALA A 114 20.71 15.25 -4.17
N GLU A 115 20.37 16.52 -3.86
CA GLU A 115 21.35 17.56 -3.48
C GLU A 115 21.21 18.01 -2.02
N HIS A 116 20.06 17.79 -1.39
CA HIS A 116 19.75 18.33 -0.07
C HIS A 116 19.39 17.27 0.97
N ALA A 117 20.27 17.08 1.95
CA ALA A 117 20.09 16.10 3.04
C ALA A 117 18.77 16.30 3.82
N VAL A 118 18.33 17.55 4.02
CA VAL A 118 17.07 17.85 4.71
C VAL A 118 15.86 17.25 3.98
N ALA A 119 15.82 17.32 2.64
CA ALA A 119 14.72 16.76 1.85
C ALA A 119 14.69 15.23 1.95
N ARG A 120 15.86 14.58 1.90
CA ARG A 120 15.99 13.14 2.09
C ARG A 120 15.48 12.70 3.46
N LEU A 121 15.89 13.37 4.54
CA LEU A 121 15.44 13.07 5.90
C LEU A 121 13.93 13.29 6.07
N VAL A 122 13.34 14.29 5.40
CA VAL A 122 11.89 14.50 5.42
C VAL A 122 11.16 13.36 4.72
N LEU A 123 11.68 12.82 3.62
CA LEU A 123 11.11 11.63 2.96
C LEU A 123 11.16 10.41 3.87
N GLU A 124 12.32 10.14 4.48
CA GLU A 124 12.52 9.04 5.42
C GLU A 124 11.56 9.17 6.63
N TYR A 125 11.46 10.36 7.20
CA TYR A 125 10.53 10.67 8.30
C TYR A 125 9.09 10.37 7.91
N ARG A 126 8.64 10.87 6.76
CA ARG A 126 7.26 10.67 6.28
C ARG A 126 6.92 9.22 5.99
N GLU A 127 7.85 8.48 5.36
CA GLU A 127 7.65 7.05 5.12
C GLU A 127 7.49 6.31 6.45
N LEU A 128 8.38 6.54 7.40
CA LEU A 128 8.36 5.89 8.70
C LEU A 128 7.10 6.27 9.50
N ALA A 129 6.73 7.55 9.54
CA ALA A 129 5.54 8.05 10.22
C ALA A 129 4.25 7.44 9.62
N LYS A 130 4.17 7.37 8.30
CA LYS A 130 3.06 6.74 7.59
C LYS A 130 2.93 5.26 7.94
N LEU A 131 4.03 4.51 7.89
CA LEU A 131 4.02 3.09 8.22
C LEU A 131 3.63 2.84 9.68
N LYS A 132 4.19 3.64 10.59
CA LYS A 132 3.85 3.58 12.01
C LYS A 132 2.37 3.84 12.24
N GLY A 133 1.84 4.96 11.75
CA GLY A 133 0.46 5.36 11.98
C GLY A 133 -0.56 4.44 11.30
N THR A 134 -0.28 4.06 10.04
CA THR A 134 -1.24 3.29 9.23
C THR A 134 -1.32 1.81 9.62
N TYR A 135 -0.19 1.22 10.05
CA TYR A 135 -0.14 -0.22 10.31
C TYR A 135 0.27 -0.54 11.75
N VAL A 136 1.40 -0.05 12.22
CA VAL A 136 1.98 -0.52 13.48
C VAL A 136 1.11 -0.14 14.68
N ASP A 137 0.61 1.10 14.72
CA ASP A 137 -0.26 1.60 15.77
C ASP A 137 -1.74 1.27 15.53
N ALA A 138 -2.16 1.11 14.28
CA ALA A 138 -3.56 0.90 13.94
C ALA A 138 -3.96 -0.58 14.07
N LEU A 139 -3.16 -1.52 13.58
CA LEU A 139 -3.51 -2.95 13.56
C LEU A 139 -3.85 -3.52 14.95
N PRO A 140 -3.11 -3.21 16.04
CA PRO A 140 -3.49 -3.69 17.37
C PRO A 140 -4.88 -3.25 17.83
N ARG A 141 -5.33 -2.07 17.42
CA ARG A 141 -6.65 -1.52 17.79
C ARG A 141 -7.80 -2.15 16.98
N LEU A 142 -7.47 -2.77 15.85
CA LEU A 142 -8.42 -3.43 14.94
C LEU A 142 -8.56 -4.92 15.23
N VAL A 143 -7.83 -5.45 16.21
CA VAL A 143 -7.99 -6.85 16.63
C VAL A 143 -9.35 -7.00 17.31
N HIS A 144 -10.20 -7.83 16.70
CA HIS A 144 -11.52 -8.12 17.25
C HIS A 144 -11.41 -8.93 18.56
N PRO A 145 -12.05 -8.51 19.65
CA PRO A 145 -11.83 -9.11 20.97
C PRO A 145 -12.25 -10.58 21.07
N GLU A 146 -13.29 -10.98 20.35
CA GLU A 146 -13.77 -12.37 20.38
C GLU A 146 -12.93 -13.32 19.52
N THR A 147 -12.45 -12.85 18.35
CA THR A 147 -11.71 -13.69 17.40
C THR A 147 -10.19 -13.62 17.59
N GLY A 148 -9.68 -12.55 18.22
CA GLY A 148 -8.25 -12.26 18.32
C GLY A 148 -7.60 -11.98 16.96
N ARG A 149 -8.39 -11.58 15.96
CA ARG A 149 -7.97 -11.40 14.56
C ARG A 149 -8.36 -10.04 14.02
N VAL A 150 -7.65 -9.59 13.01
CA VAL A 150 -8.01 -8.43 12.20
C VAL A 150 -8.87 -8.92 11.05
N HIS A 151 -10.00 -8.25 10.82
CA HIS A 151 -10.94 -8.54 9.75
C HIS A 151 -10.98 -7.35 8.81
N THR A 152 -10.53 -7.54 7.57
CA THR A 152 -10.61 -6.54 6.49
C THR A 152 -11.87 -6.77 5.67
N SER A 153 -12.34 -5.76 4.98
CA SER A 153 -13.40 -5.88 3.98
C SER A 153 -12.82 -5.94 2.58
N TYR A 154 -13.30 -6.83 1.72
CA TYR A 154 -12.88 -6.97 0.33
C TYR A 154 -13.91 -6.40 -0.64
N HIS A 155 -13.48 -5.62 -1.61
CA HIS A 155 -14.32 -4.96 -2.59
C HIS A 155 -13.99 -5.47 -4.00
N PRO A 156 -14.80 -6.30 -4.63
CA PRO A 156 -14.57 -6.81 -5.97
C PRO A 156 -14.74 -5.73 -7.07
N THR A 157 -15.51 -4.69 -6.79
CA THR A 157 -15.80 -3.60 -7.74
C THR A 157 -15.07 -2.29 -7.44
N GLY A 158 -14.09 -2.32 -6.53
CA GLY A 158 -13.38 -1.12 -6.06
C GLY A 158 -12.33 -0.57 -7.03
N ALA A 159 -11.88 -1.37 -8.00
CA ALA A 159 -10.84 -0.99 -8.96
C ALA A 159 -11.33 -1.17 -10.39
N ALA A 160 -11.08 -0.18 -11.27
CA ALA A 160 -11.43 -0.24 -12.68
C ALA A 160 -10.70 -1.37 -13.45
N THR A 161 -9.60 -1.88 -12.90
CA THR A 161 -8.82 -2.98 -13.45
C THR A 161 -9.39 -4.36 -13.16
N GLY A 162 -10.50 -4.48 -12.41
CA GLY A 162 -11.04 -5.76 -11.94
C GLY A 162 -10.26 -6.41 -10.78
N ARG A 163 -9.22 -5.74 -10.25
CA ARG A 163 -8.52 -6.22 -9.04
C ARG A 163 -9.38 -6.02 -7.81
N LEU A 164 -9.26 -6.92 -6.84
CA LEU A 164 -9.83 -6.73 -5.52
C LEU A 164 -9.14 -5.55 -4.81
N SER A 165 -9.91 -4.78 -4.06
CA SER A 165 -9.37 -3.83 -3.08
C SER A 165 -9.78 -4.24 -1.67
N SER A 166 -9.05 -3.76 -0.66
CA SER A 166 -9.38 -3.99 0.74
C SER A 166 -9.42 -2.69 1.53
N SER A 167 -10.30 -2.64 2.53
CA SER A 167 -10.42 -1.51 3.47
C SER A 167 -10.70 -1.99 4.88
N ASP A 168 -10.49 -1.12 5.83
CA ASP A 168 -10.83 -1.25 7.24
C ASP A 168 -10.27 -2.50 7.95
N PRO A 169 -8.93 -2.75 7.87
CA PRO A 169 -7.85 -1.97 7.28
C PRO A 169 -7.51 -2.36 5.83
N ASN A 170 -6.86 -1.46 5.07
CA ASN A 170 -6.26 -1.84 3.80
C ASN A 170 -4.97 -2.63 4.02
N LEU A 171 -5.02 -3.95 3.82
CA LEU A 171 -3.89 -4.86 4.00
C LEU A 171 -3.05 -5.04 2.73
N GLN A 172 -3.53 -4.61 1.56
CA GLN A 172 -2.84 -4.78 0.28
C GLN A 172 -1.69 -3.79 0.09
N ASN A 173 -1.74 -2.64 0.78
CA ASN A 173 -0.74 -1.57 0.64
C ASN A 173 0.44 -1.69 1.65
N ILE A 174 0.57 -2.80 2.37
CA ILE A 174 1.72 -3.03 3.25
C ILE A 174 2.94 -3.30 2.37
N PRO A 175 4.00 -2.46 2.44
CA PRO A 175 5.17 -2.61 1.59
C PRO A 175 5.82 -3.99 1.74
N ALA A 176 6.19 -4.61 0.61
CA ALA A 176 6.88 -5.90 0.63
C ALA A 176 8.40 -5.78 0.45
N ARG A 177 8.86 -4.70 -0.19
CA ARG A 177 10.26 -4.54 -0.60
C ARG A 177 11.12 -3.83 0.44
N THR A 178 10.56 -2.88 1.21
CA THR A 178 11.32 -2.14 2.21
C THR A 178 11.58 -2.97 3.47
N PRO A 179 12.71 -2.76 4.20
CA PRO A 179 12.97 -3.45 5.46
C PRO A 179 11.86 -3.24 6.50
N ALA A 180 11.36 -2.01 6.64
CA ALA A 180 10.28 -1.68 7.56
C ALA A 180 8.97 -2.41 7.19
N GLY A 181 8.62 -2.44 5.91
CA GLY A 181 7.45 -3.17 5.42
C GLY A 181 7.55 -4.68 5.67
N ARG A 182 8.72 -5.28 5.42
CA ARG A 182 8.96 -6.71 5.75
C ARG A 182 8.80 -6.99 7.24
N ARG A 183 9.26 -6.10 8.10
CA ARG A 183 9.07 -6.23 9.56
C ARG A 183 7.59 -6.17 9.94
N ILE A 184 6.81 -5.25 9.36
CA ILE A 184 5.36 -5.17 9.57
C ILE A 184 4.69 -6.48 9.10
N ARG A 185 5.05 -6.97 7.92
CA ARG A 185 4.50 -8.25 7.40
C ARG A 185 4.84 -9.44 8.30
N SER A 186 5.99 -9.46 8.95
CA SER A 186 6.37 -10.52 9.89
C SER A 186 5.56 -10.53 11.19
N ALA A 187 4.77 -9.48 11.46
CA ALA A 187 3.83 -9.45 12.57
C ALA A 187 2.50 -10.17 12.25
N PHE A 188 2.23 -10.50 10.99
CA PHE A 188 1.13 -11.39 10.63
C PHE A 188 1.57 -12.83 10.87
N VAL A 189 0.82 -13.53 11.72
CA VAL A 189 1.20 -14.88 12.18
C VAL A 189 0.07 -15.87 11.91
N PRO A 190 0.37 -17.14 11.63
CA PRO A 190 -0.66 -18.17 11.51
C PRO A 190 -1.27 -18.47 12.88
N ALA A 191 -2.39 -19.16 12.89
CA ALA A 191 -2.94 -19.75 14.12
C ALA A 191 -2.00 -20.83 14.67
N ASP A 192 -2.14 -21.16 15.96
CA ASP A 192 -1.34 -22.20 16.59
C ASP A 192 -1.55 -23.53 15.87
N GLY A 193 -0.47 -24.24 15.60
CA GLY A 193 -0.49 -25.50 14.83
C GLY A 193 -0.70 -25.32 13.31
N CYS A 194 -0.76 -24.10 12.79
CA CYS A 194 -0.91 -23.79 11.38
C CYS A 194 0.35 -23.14 10.80
N VAL A 195 0.43 -23.13 9.48
CA VAL A 195 1.45 -22.41 8.71
C VAL A 195 0.77 -21.55 7.65
N PHE A 196 1.44 -20.50 7.20
CA PHE A 196 1.03 -19.80 5.99
C PHE A 196 1.47 -20.60 4.76
N LEU A 197 0.54 -20.83 3.85
CA LEU A 197 0.82 -21.31 2.51
C LEU A 197 0.62 -20.13 1.56
N ALA A 198 1.69 -19.70 0.89
CA ALA A 198 1.65 -18.70 -0.15
C ALA A 198 1.89 -19.34 -1.51
N SER A 199 0.98 -19.10 -2.45
CA SER A 199 1.13 -19.51 -3.85
C SER A 199 0.70 -18.37 -4.74
N ASP A 200 1.50 -18.05 -5.75
CA ASP A 200 1.24 -16.97 -6.68
C ASP A 200 1.60 -17.40 -8.10
N TYR A 201 0.89 -16.86 -9.08
CA TYR A 201 1.20 -17.09 -10.48
C TYR A 201 2.42 -16.27 -10.90
N SER A 202 3.49 -16.95 -11.31
CA SER A 202 4.70 -16.27 -11.77
C SER A 202 4.42 -15.46 -13.04
N GLN A 203 4.60 -14.13 -12.95
CA GLN A 203 4.53 -13.19 -14.09
C GLN A 203 3.23 -13.32 -14.92
N VAL A 204 2.09 -13.57 -14.27
CA VAL A 204 0.83 -13.87 -14.96
C VAL A 204 0.40 -12.78 -15.94
N GLU A 205 0.59 -11.50 -15.58
CA GLU A 205 0.23 -10.37 -16.45
C GLU A 205 1.05 -10.36 -17.76
N LEU A 206 2.36 -10.62 -17.67
CA LEU A 206 3.22 -10.71 -18.85
C LEU A 206 2.91 -11.94 -19.70
N ARG A 207 2.51 -13.07 -19.08
CA ARG A 207 2.06 -14.26 -19.80
C ARG A 207 0.76 -14.01 -20.55
N VAL A 208 -0.19 -13.32 -19.93
CA VAL A 208 -1.43 -12.90 -20.58
C VAL A 208 -1.13 -11.92 -21.72
N LEU A 209 -0.23 -10.96 -21.48
CA LEU A 209 0.19 -10.03 -22.54
C LEU A 209 0.80 -10.77 -23.74
N ALA A 210 1.76 -11.68 -23.50
CA ALA A 210 2.38 -12.48 -24.56
C ALA A 210 1.34 -13.27 -25.37
N HIS A 211 0.32 -13.81 -24.69
CA HIS A 211 -0.78 -14.51 -25.35
C HIS A 211 -1.65 -13.58 -26.20
N LEU A 212 -2.01 -12.42 -25.69
CA LEU A 212 -2.90 -11.46 -26.36
C LEU A 212 -2.23 -10.76 -27.56
N CYS A 213 -0.95 -10.37 -27.43
CA CYS A 213 -0.23 -9.73 -28.53
C CYS A 213 0.37 -10.72 -29.53
N GLY A 214 0.44 -12.01 -29.18
CA GLY A 214 1.02 -13.03 -30.03
C GLY A 214 2.52 -12.85 -30.28
N ASP A 215 3.23 -12.14 -29.38
CA ASP A 215 4.67 -11.88 -29.50
C ASP A 215 5.46 -13.20 -29.45
N PRO A 216 6.23 -13.54 -30.52
CA PRO A 216 6.92 -14.82 -30.60
C PRO A 216 8.10 -14.93 -29.62
N GLU A 217 8.80 -13.83 -29.34
CA GLU A 217 9.97 -13.83 -28.43
C GLU A 217 9.52 -14.01 -26.97
N LEU A 218 8.53 -13.23 -26.53
CA LEU A 218 7.93 -13.39 -25.20
C LEU A 218 7.35 -14.79 -25.02
N THR A 219 6.65 -15.30 -26.05
CA THR A 219 6.05 -16.64 -25.99
C THR A 219 7.12 -17.73 -25.92
N ALA A 220 8.21 -17.61 -26.69
CA ALA A 220 9.33 -18.56 -26.65
C ALA A 220 10.03 -18.53 -25.29
N ALA A 221 10.33 -17.35 -24.74
CA ALA A 221 10.94 -17.19 -23.43
C ALA A 221 10.12 -17.85 -22.30
N PHE A 222 8.80 -17.62 -22.29
CA PHE A 222 7.93 -18.27 -21.29
C PHE A 222 7.84 -19.79 -21.46
N ARG A 223 7.89 -20.31 -22.67
CA ARG A 223 7.94 -21.77 -22.93
C ARG A 223 9.28 -22.37 -22.50
N ALA A 224 10.37 -21.62 -22.64
CA ALA A 224 11.69 -22.03 -22.17
C ALA A 224 11.87 -21.88 -20.63
N GLY A 225 10.89 -21.26 -19.93
CA GLY A 225 10.99 -21.01 -18.48
C GLY A 225 11.98 -19.89 -18.11
N GLU A 226 12.29 -19.00 -19.06
CA GLU A 226 13.21 -17.90 -18.87
C GLU A 226 12.55 -16.74 -18.09
N ASP A 227 13.40 -16.00 -17.37
CA ASP A 227 12.96 -14.77 -16.70
C ASP A 227 12.94 -13.61 -17.69
N VAL A 228 11.73 -13.23 -18.12
CA VAL A 228 11.50 -12.17 -19.11
C VAL A 228 12.09 -10.81 -18.68
N HIS A 229 12.26 -10.55 -17.37
CA HIS A 229 12.94 -9.33 -16.90
C HIS A 229 14.43 -9.28 -17.21
N ARG A 230 15.02 -10.37 -17.67
CA ARG A 230 16.42 -10.39 -18.15
C ARG A 230 16.55 -10.14 -19.64
N LEU A 231 15.43 -10.14 -20.37
CA LEU A 231 15.37 -9.92 -21.81
C LEU A 231 15.11 -8.44 -22.18
N THR A 232 14.72 -7.63 -21.19
CA THR A 232 14.55 -6.17 -21.29
C THR A 232 15.69 -5.44 -20.59
#